data_d1be6c9896ba140cdc3b3bbb52839a23
#
_entry.id   d1be6c9896ba140cdc3b3bbb52839a23
#
_cell.length_a   1.000
_cell.length_b   1.000
_cell.length_c   1.000
_cell.angle_alpha   90.00
_cell.angle_beta   90.00
_cell.angle_gamma   90.00
#
_symmetry.space_group_name_H-M   'P 1'
#
loop_
_entity.id
_entity.type
_entity.pdbx_description
1 polymer ?
#
loop_
_entity_poly.entity_id
_entity_poly.type
_entity_poly.pdbx_seq_one_letter_code
_entity_poly.pdbx_strand_id
1 'polypeptide(L)'
;KVMLDFDLAEMYGTETAQLKRAVRRNIERFPNDFMFTLTIQEFNNLKNNMVCQIGISKKGGNQYAPFAFTEQGIAMLSSVLRSDTAIKVNISIMRAFVGIRQIISSSSPLLELQQEVKELKAYIEEAFADYNDINEDTRTQLELINLSLAELQARRTKNQSRPRIGYVK
;
A
#
# COMPACT_ATOMS: atom_id res chain seq x y z
N LYS A 1 -15.38 -8.42 -1.58
CA LYS A 1 -15.77 -8.73 -2.98
C LYS A 1 -16.39 -10.13 -3.01
N VAL A 2 -17.42 -10.32 -3.86
CA VAL A 2 -18.06 -11.61 -4.03
C VAL A 2 -18.31 -11.88 -5.51
N MET A 3 -18.38 -13.15 -5.90
CA MET A 3 -18.78 -13.62 -7.23
C MET A 3 -20.00 -14.51 -7.13
N LEU A 4 -20.83 -14.50 -8.15
CA LEU A 4 -22.05 -15.31 -8.17
C LEU A 4 -21.81 -16.70 -8.79
N ASP A 5 -22.66 -17.64 -8.44
CA ASP A 5 -22.52 -19.04 -8.86
C ASP A 5 -22.54 -19.27 -10.37
N PHE A 6 -23.29 -18.47 -11.11
CA PHE A 6 -23.36 -18.57 -12.57
C PHE A 6 -22.10 -18.03 -13.25
N ASP A 7 -21.50 -16.93 -12.74
CA ASP A 7 -20.24 -16.38 -13.26
C ASP A 7 -19.09 -17.37 -12.98
N LEU A 8 -19.07 -17.96 -11.77
CA LEU A 8 -18.09 -18.97 -11.40
C LEU A 8 -18.25 -20.27 -12.21
N ALA A 9 -19.49 -20.67 -12.52
CA ALA A 9 -19.73 -21.83 -13.35
C ALA A 9 -19.16 -21.64 -14.76
N GLU A 10 -19.34 -20.45 -15.34
CA GLU A 10 -18.75 -20.09 -16.63
C GLU A 10 -17.23 -20.11 -16.57
N MET A 11 -16.63 -19.45 -15.57
CA MET A 11 -15.15 -19.42 -15.37
C MET A 11 -14.54 -20.83 -15.21
N TYR A 12 -15.21 -21.71 -14.49
CA TYR A 12 -14.73 -23.08 -14.28
C TYR A 12 -15.11 -24.05 -15.37
N GLY A 13 -15.80 -23.61 -16.43
CA GLY A 13 -16.23 -24.45 -17.53
C GLY A 13 -17.22 -25.56 -17.10
N THR A 14 -18.13 -25.24 -16.19
CA THR A 14 -19.13 -26.17 -15.65
C THR A 14 -20.53 -25.54 -15.68
N GLU A 15 -21.55 -26.37 -15.56
CA GLU A 15 -22.91 -25.86 -15.44
C GLU A 15 -23.21 -25.37 -14.02
N THR A 16 -23.96 -24.28 -13.87
CA THR A 16 -24.39 -23.74 -12.55
C THR A 16 -25.08 -24.78 -11.69
N ALA A 17 -25.86 -25.67 -12.33
CA ALA A 17 -26.55 -26.78 -11.62
C ALA A 17 -25.55 -27.80 -11.06
N GLN A 18 -24.46 -28.06 -11.78
CA GLN A 18 -23.42 -29.00 -11.31
C GLN A 18 -22.59 -28.35 -10.19
N LEU A 19 -22.23 -27.06 -10.31
CA LEU A 19 -21.56 -26.29 -9.27
C LEU A 19 -22.41 -26.32 -7.97
N LYS A 20 -23.68 -25.96 -8.04
CA LYS A 20 -24.59 -26.00 -6.87
C LYS A 20 -24.67 -27.38 -6.24
N ARG A 21 -24.70 -28.44 -7.05
CA ARG A 21 -24.68 -29.82 -6.54
C ARG A 21 -23.39 -30.17 -5.82
N ALA A 22 -22.24 -29.73 -6.37
CA ALA A 22 -20.93 -29.95 -5.76
C ALA A 22 -20.84 -29.27 -4.39
N VAL A 23 -21.28 -28.01 -4.32
CA VAL A 23 -21.32 -27.23 -3.07
C VAL A 23 -22.21 -27.90 -2.03
N ARG A 24 -23.46 -28.28 -2.40
CA ARG A 24 -24.39 -28.93 -1.47
C ARG A 24 -23.88 -30.26 -0.92
N ARG A 25 -23.13 -31.02 -1.72
CA ARG A 25 -22.51 -32.29 -1.27
C ARG A 25 -21.33 -32.07 -0.31
N ASN A 26 -20.78 -30.87 -0.29
CA ASN A 26 -19.61 -30.48 0.50
C ASN A 26 -19.91 -29.24 1.36
N ILE A 27 -21.14 -29.08 1.83
CA ILE A 27 -21.62 -27.87 2.49
C ILE A 27 -20.78 -27.51 3.72
N GLU A 28 -20.24 -28.48 4.42
CA GLU A 28 -19.39 -28.34 5.58
C GLU A 28 -18.10 -27.56 5.28
N ARG A 29 -17.70 -27.50 4.01
CA ARG A 29 -16.52 -26.74 3.55
C ARG A 29 -16.83 -25.28 3.23
N PHE A 30 -18.11 -24.89 3.29
CA PHE A 30 -18.58 -23.56 2.92
C PHE A 30 -19.29 -22.88 4.10
N PRO A 31 -18.55 -22.45 5.13
CA PRO A 31 -19.12 -21.64 6.19
C PRO A 31 -19.63 -20.30 5.63
N ASN A 32 -20.39 -19.54 6.44
CA ASN A 32 -21.06 -18.32 6.00
C ASN A 32 -20.12 -17.21 5.53
N ASP A 33 -18.87 -17.21 5.95
CA ASP A 33 -17.81 -16.30 5.50
C ASP A 33 -17.20 -16.73 4.15
N PHE A 34 -17.43 -17.96 3.68
CA PHE A 34 -16.99 -18.46 2.37
C PHE A 34 -18.10 -18.35 1.32
N MET A 35 -19.33 -18.70 1.70
CA MET A 35 -20.47 -18.69 0.78
C MET A 35 -21.77 -18.40 1.53
N PHE A 36 -22.63 -17.62 0.93
CA PHE A 36 -23.98 -17.35 1.41
C PHE A 36 -24.98 -17.31 0.25
N THR A 37 -26.25 -17.49 0.57
CA THR A 37 -27.33 -17.46 -0.41
C THR A 37 -27.94 -16.06 -0.41
N LEU A 38 -28.00 -15.42 -1.58
CA LEU A 38 -28.71 -14.15 -1.72
C LEU A 38 -30.22 -14.37 -1.67
N THR A 39 -30.92 -13.43 -1.07
CA THR A 39 -32.38 -13.37 -1.22
C THR A 39 -32.74 -12.94 -2.64
N ILE A 40 -33.96 -13.25 -3.09
CA ILE A 40 -34.45 -12.82 -4.41
C ILE A 40 -34.46 -11.30 -4.51
N GLN A 41 -34.76 -10.60 -3.42
CA GLN A 41 -34.76 -9.12 -3.37
C GLN A 41 -33.35 -8.55 -3.54
N GLU A 42 -32.38 -9.06 -2.81
CA GLU A 42 -30.96 -8.65 -2.94
C GLU A 42 -30.43 -8.89 -4.35
N PHE A 43 -30.76 -10.06 -4.92
CA PHE A 43 -30.34 -10.38 -6.27
C PHE A 43 -30.99 -9.46 -7.31
N ASN A 44 -32.27 -9.13 -7.17
CA ASN A 44 -32.93 -8.19 -8.07
C ASN A 44 -32.37 -6.77 -7.95
N ASN A 45 -32.03 -6.34 -6.74
CA ASN A 45 -31.37 -5.05 -6.52
C ASN A 45 -30.00 -5.00 -7.18
N LEU A 46 -29.19 -6.06 -7.03
CA LEU A 46 -27.91 -6.19 -7.73
C LEU A 46 -28.09 -6.15 -9.25
N LYS A 47 -29.06 -6.92 -9.76
CA LYS A 47 -29.35 -6.97 -11.19
C LYS A 47 -29.77 -5.61 -11.75
N ASN A 48 -30.59 -4.87 -11.05
CA ASN A 48 -31.03 -3.52 -11.46
C ASN A 48 -29.84 -2.52 -11.46
N ASN A 49 -28.97 -2.59 -10.48
CA ASN A 49 -27.76 -1.77 -10.43
C ASN A 49 -26.74 -2.14 -11.51
N MET A 50 -26.63 -3.41 -11.88
CA MET A 50 -25.75 -3.91 -12.95
C MET A 50 -26.30 -3.59 -14.36
N VAL A 51 -27.61 -3.62 -14.56
CA VAL A 51 -28.25 -3.26 -15.84
C VAL A 51 -28.04 -1.81 -16.20
N CYS A 52 -27.88 -0.92 -15.22
CA CYS A 52 -27.53 0.48 -15.46
C CYS A 52 -26.08 0.69 -15.93
N GLN A 53 -25.19 -0.29 -15.71
CA GLN A 53 -23.75 -0.13 -16.02
C GLN A 53 -23.27 -0.97 -17.21
N ILE A 54 -23.90 -2.09 -17.50
CA ILE A 54 -23.50 -2.99 -18.59
C ILE A 54 -24.77 -3.56 -19.19
N GLY A 55 -25.07 -3.27 -20.46
CA GLY A 55 -26.25 -3.75 -21.19
C GLY A 55 -26.32 -5.29 -21.29
N ILE A 56 -26.47 -5.98 -20.16
CA ILE A 56 -26.53 -7.42 -20.09
C ILE A 56 -27.91 -7.90 -20.51
N SER A 57 -27.92 -8.65 -21.59
CA SER A 57 -29.03 -9.35 -22.20
C SER A 57 -29.87 -10.13 -21.15
N LYS A 58 -31.18 -9.86 -21.16
CA LYS A 58 -32.19 -10.63 -20.43
C LYS A 58 -32.22 -12.08 -20.94
N LYS A 59 -31.37 -12.96 -20.45
CA LYS A 59 -31.46 -14.39 -20.68
C LYS A 59 -31.94 -15.09 -19.41
N GLY A 60 -33.23 -15.50 -19.41
CA GLY A 60 -33.78 -16.50 -18.53
C GLY A 60 -33.92 -16.10 -17.05
N GLY A 61 -35.17 -15.86 -16.61
CA GLY A 61 -35.47 -15.63 -15.19
C GLY A 61 -35.02 -16.81 -14.32
N ASN A 62 -33.98 -16.64 -13.55
CA ASN A 62 -33.62 -17.58 -12.52
C ASN A 62 -34.61 -17.43 -11.35
N GLN A 63 -35.50 -18.40 -11.17
CA GLN A 63 -36.42 -18.47 -10.03
C GLN A 63 -35.72 -18.91 -8.73
N TYR A 64 -34.40 -19.17 -8.78
CA TYR A 64 -33.64 -19.67 -7.65
C TYR A 64 -32.63 -18.63 -7.17
N ALA A 65 -32.63 -18.42 -5.87
CA ALA A 65 -31.66 -17.59 -5.18
C ALA A 65 -30.21 -18.03 -5.52
N PRO A 66 -29.35 -17.14 -6.01
CA PRO A 66 -27.99 -17.48 -6.36
C PRO A 66 -27.12 -17.62 -5.11
N PHE A 67 -26.06 -18.40 -5.22
CA PHE A 67 -24.99 -18.43 -4.23
C PHE A 67 -23.98 -17.33 -4.53
N ALA A 68 -23.53 -16.63 -3.48
CA ALA A 68 -22.45 -15.66 -3.54
C ALA A 68 -21.23 -16.22 -2.80
N PHE A 69 -20.08 -16.18 -3.45
CA PHE A 69 -18.83 -16.71 -2.93
C PHE A 69 -17.84 -15.57 -2.66
N THR A 70 -17.22 -15.60 -1.50
CA THR A 70 -16.07 -14.74 -1.17
C THR A 70 -14.80 -15.27 -1.82
N GLU A 71 -13.69 -14.57 -1.68
CA GLU A 71 -12.39 -15.01 -2.20
C GLU A 71 -11.99 -16.37 -1.64
N GLN A 72 -12.23 -16.62 -0.34
CA GLN A 72 -11.98 -17.90 0.30
C GLN A 72 -12.94 -18.98 -0.24
N GLY A 73 -14.20 -18.62 -0.48
CA GLY A 73 -15.20 -19.51 -1.08
C GLY A 73 -14.83 -19.93 -2.51
N ILE A 74 -14.28 -19.03 -3.31
CA ILE A 74 -13.78 -19.32 -4.67
C ILE A 74 -12.60 -20.30 -4.61
N ALA A 75 -11.65 -20.06 -3.70
CA ALA A 75 -10.52 -20.96 -3.49
C ALA A 75 -10.99 -22.36 -3.04
N MET A 76 -11.95 -22.43 -2.11
CA MET A 76 -12.54 -23.70 -1.68
C MET A 76 -13.28 -24.39 -2.82
N LEU A 77 -14.02 -23.63 -3.64
CA LEU A 77 -14.77 -24.17 -4.77
C LEU A 77 -13.87 -24.87 -5.79
N SER A 78 -12.67 -24.33 -6.04
CA SER A 78 -11.68 -24.94 -6.94
C SER A 78 -11.26 -26.35 -6.48
N SER A 79 -11.30 -26.62 -5.18
CA SER A 79 -10.95 -27.94 -4.59
C SER A 79 -12.09 -28.96 -4.68
N VAL A 80 -13.31 -28.50 -4.88
CA VAL A 80 -14.53 -29.33 -4.86
C VAL A 80 -15.00 -29.68 -6.28
N LEU A 81 -14.76 -28.79 -7.24
CA LEU A 81 -15.10 -28.98 -8.64
C LEU A 81 -14.10 -29.94 -9.31
N ARG A 82 -14.60 -30.69 -10.32
CA ARG A 82 -13.83 -31.70 -11.05
C ARG A 82 -13.50 -31.31 -12.48
N SER A 83 -13.75 -30.04 -12.87
CA SER A 83 -13.36 -29.58 -14.21
C SER A 83 -11.84 -29.40 -14.29
N ASP A 84 -11.26 -29.57 -15.48
CA ASP A 84 -9.83 -29.38 -15.73
C ASP A 84 -9.37 -27.96 -15.31
N THR A 85 -10.22 -26.97 -15.56
CA THR A 85 -9.98 -25.57 -15.15
C THR A 85 -9.91 -25.46 -13.64
N ALA A 86 -10.85 -26.05 -12.90
CA ALA A 86 -10.85 -26.00 -11.43
C ALA A 86 -9.62 -26.68 -10.84
N ILE A 87 -9.19 -27.82 -11.40
CA ILE A 87 -7.97 -28.50 -10.97
C ILE A 87 -6.74 -27.64 -11.18
N LYS A 88 -6.60 -27.02 -12.37
CA LYS A 88 -5.48 -26.10 -12.66
C LYS A 88 -5.45 -24.89 -11.73
N VAL A 89 -6.61 -24.29 -11.48
CA VAL A 89 -6.75 -23.15 -10.56
C VAL A 89 -6.37 -23.57 -9.13
N ASN A 90 -6.85 -24.71 -8.66
CA ASN A 90 -6.51 -25.20 -7.31
C ASN A 90 -4.99 -25.42 -7.17
N ILE A 91 -4.35 -26.08 -8.14
CA ILE A 91 -2.89 -26.27 -8.14
C ILE A 91 -2.17 -24.91 -8.09
N SER A 92 -2.63 -23.92 -8.87
CA SER A 92 -2.05 -22.58 -8.88
C SER A 92 -2.19 -21.87 -7.53
N ILE A 93 -3.35 -22.00 -6.88
CA ILE A 93 -3.58 -21.45 -5.53
C ILE A 93 -2.62 -22.08 -4.52
N MET A 94 -2.46 -23.41 -4.55
CA MET A 94 -1.53 -24.09 -3.64
C MET A 94 -0.07 -23.68 -3.87
N ARG A 95 0.35 -23.54 -5.13
CA ARG A 95 1.69 -23.05 -5.46
C ARG A 95 1.92 -21.62 -5.01
N ALA A 96 0.94 -20.73 -5.23
CA ALA A 96 1.01 -19.35 -4.77
C ALA A 96 1.11 -19.27 -3.24
N PHE A 97 0.32 -20.06 -2.51
CA PHE A 97 0.36 -20.12 -1.05
C PHE A 97 1.76 -20.53 -0.54
N VAL A 98 2.33 -21.59 -1.12
CA VAL A 98 3.68 -22.05 -0.76
C VAL A 98 4.73 -20.97 -1.07
N GLY A 99 4.63 -20.31 -2.24
CA GLY A 99 5.53 -19.22 -2.63
C GLY A 99 5.47 -18.04 -1.67
N ILE A 100 4.27 -17.57 -1.33
CA ILE A 100 4.08 -16.47 -0.37
C ILE A 100 4.63 -16.86 1.01
N ARG A 101 4.35 -18.09 1.47
CA ARG A 101 4.89 -18.57 2.75
C ARG A 101 6.42 -18.59 2.75
N GLN A 102 7.06 -19.00 1.66
CA GLN A 102 8.52 -18.97 1.53
C GLN A 102 9.06 -17.53 1.60
N ILE A 103 8.44 -16.59 0.90
CA ILE A 103 8.82 -15.17 0.94
C ILE A 103 8.70 -14.61 2.36
N ILE A 104 7.61 -14.90 3.06
CA ILE A 104 7.40 -14.44 4.45
C ILE A 104 8.40 -15.11 5.41
N SER A 105 8.71 -16.40 5.20
CA SER A 105 9.64 -17.15 6.04
C SER A 105 11.11 -16.78 5.78
N SER A 106 11.43 -16.34 4.57
CA SER A 106 12.74 -15.80 4.18
C SER A 106 12.84 -14.30 4.46
N SER A 107 12.26 -13.82 5.55
CA SER A 107 12.18 -12.40 5.95
C SER A 107 13.53 -11.72 6.23
N SER A 108 14.65 -12.38 5.89
CA SER A 108 16.00 -11.82 5.86
C SER A 108 16.08 -10.49 5.08
N PRO A 109 15.56 -10.35 3.85
CA PRO A 109 15.71 -9.10 3.09
C PRO A 109 15.01 -7.90 3.71
N LEU A 110 13.88 -8.12 4.38
CA LEU A 110 13.14 -7.03 5.03
C LEU A 110 13.83 -6.55 6.32
N LEU A 111 14.42 -7.48 7.07
CA LEU A 111 15.20 -7.16 8.26
C LEU A 111 16.52 -6.48 7.89
N GLU A 112 17.19 -6.95 6.84
CA GLU A 112 18.39 -6.33 6.28
C GLU A 112 18.11 -4.89 5.82
N LEU A 113 17.04 -4.67 5.05
CA LEU A 113 16.61 -3.34 4.61
C LEU A 113 16.26 -2.42 5.79
N GLN A 114 15.60 -2.93 6.82
CA GLN A 114 15.31 -2.16 8.03
C GLN A 114 16.59 -1.77 8.77
N GLN A 115 17.58 -2.64 8.79
CA GLN A 115 18.89 -2.39 9.39
C GLN A 115 19.63 -1.30 8.60
N GLU A 116 19.70 -1.42 7.27
CA GLU A 116 20.30 -0.41 6.39
C GLU A 116 19.64 0.97 6.52
N VAL A 117 18.31 1.04 6.58
CA VAL A 117 17.59 2.29 6.81
C VAL A 117 17.90 2.89 8.18
N LYS A 118 18.09 2.07 9.21
CA LYS A 118 18.45 2.53 10.54
C LYS A 118 19.88 3.09 10.56
N GLU A 119 20.81 2.40 9.93
CA GLU A 119 22.20 2.84 9.79
C GLU A 119 22.32 4.13 8.98
N LEU A 120 21.57 4.24 7.87
CA LEU A 120 21.51 5.45 7.07
C LEU A 120 20.95 6.64 7.86
N LYS A 121 19.91 6.43 8.68
CA LYS A 121 19.38 7.48 9.55
C LYS A 121 20.41 7.96 10.55
N ALA A 122 21.11 7.04 11.21
CA ALA A 122 22.17 7.39 12.16
C ALA A 122 23.31 8.19 11.50
N TYR A 123 23.72 7.78 10.30
CA TYR A 123 24.74 8.49 9.52
C TYR A 123 24.28 9.91 9.13
N ILE A 124 23.00 10.06 8.74
CA ILE A 124 22.44 11.38 8.42
C ILE A 124 22.40 12.28 9.66
N GLU A 125 22.00 11.76 10.83
CA GLU A 125 21.98 12.51 12.09
C GLU A 125 23.37 12.97 12.49
N GLU A 126 24.38 12.13 12.36
CA GLU A 126 25.78 12.47 12.63
C GLU A 126 26.30 13.55 11.67
N ALA A 127 26.04 13.40 10.34
CA ALA A 127 26.43 14.38 9.34
C ALA A 127 25.75 15.76 9.56
N PHE A 128 24.50 15.79 10.01
CA PHE A 128 23.83 17.05 10.35
C PHE A 128 24.34 17.65 11.67
N ALA A 129 24.77 16.86 12.64
CA ALA A 129 25.42 17.36 13.85
C ALA A 129 26.74 18.08 13.49
N ASP A 130 27.59 17.44 12.71
CA ASP A 130 28.87 18.03 12.23
C ASP A 130 28.63 19.32 11.42
N TYR A 131 27.61 19.35 10.56
CA TYR A 131 27.25 20.53 9.81
C TYR A 131 26.76 21.70 10.68
N ASN A 132 26.05 21.43 11.76
CA ASN A 132 25.61 22.45 12.71
C ASN A 132 26.78 23.03 13.50
N ASP A 133 27.74 22.21 13.93
CA ASP A 133 28.94 22.64 14.61
C ASP A 133 29.78 23.57 13.71
N ILE A 134 29.96 23.23 12.44
CA ILE A 134 30.66 24.10 11.46
C ILE A 134 29.94 25.43 11.28
N ASN A 135 28.61 25.44 11.28
CA ASN A 135 27.83 26.68 11.18
C ASN A 135 27.96 27.58 12.42
N GLU A 136 28.00 27.01 13.62
CA GLU A 136 28.23 27.79 14.86
C GLU A 136 29.62 28.41 14.89
N ASP A 137 30.65 27.65 14.52
CA ASP A 137 32.00 28.16 14.42
C ASP A 137 32.12 29.28 13.39
N THR A 138 31.49 29.14 12.23
CA THR A 138 31.47 30.17 11.20
C THR A 138 30.75 31.43 11.68
N ARG A 139 29.67 31.29 12.42
CA ARG A 139 28.92 32.41 12.99
C ARG A 139 29.72 33.16 14.03
N THR A 140 30.42 32.47 14.93
CA THR A 140 31.30 33.06 15.92
C THR A 140 32.48 33.81 15.27
N GLN A 141 33.06 33.28 14.21
CA GLN A 141 34.11 33.94 13.44
C GLN A 141 33.59 35.21 12.77
N LEU A 142 32.38 35.19 12.18
CA LEU A 142 31.74 36.38 11.60
C LEU A 142 31.45 37.47 12.64
N GLU A 143 31.03 37.10 13.84
CA GLU A 143 30.81 38.04 14.95
C GLU A 143 32.14 38.73 15.38
N LEU A 144 33.23 37.97 15.50
CA LEU A 144 34.55 38.51 15.80
C LEU A 144 35.06 39.46 14.71
N ILE A 145 34.86 39.13 13.44
CA ILE A 145 35.21 39.99 12.32
C ILE A 145 34.39 41.28 12.37
N ASN A 146 33.10 41.23 12.62
CA ASN A 146 32.27 42.43 12.73
C ASN A 146 32.65 43.31 13.90
N LEU A 147 33.00 42.75 15.06
CA LEU A 147 33.54 43.52 16.19
C LEU A 147 34.83 44.22 15.82
N SER A 148 35.78 43.53 15.18
CA SER A 148 37.07 44.11 14.75
C SER A 148 36.86 45.24 13.74
N LEU A 149 35.92 45.09 12.81
CA LEU A 149 35.57 46.15 11.85
C LEU A 149 34.95 47.36 12.55
N ALA A 150 34.09 47.18 13.52
CA ALA A 150 33.49 48.27 14.31
C ALA A 150 34.55 49.04 15.09
N GLU A 151 35.54 48.36 15.69
CA GLU A 151 36.67 49.03 16.36
C GLU A 151 37.55 49.84 15.40
N LEU A 152 37.85 49.31 14.24
CA LEU A 152 38.61 49.99 13.21
C LEU A 152 37.88 51.25 12.69
N GLN A 153 36.56 51.15 12.51
CA GLN A 153 35.74 52.30 12.13
C GLN A 153 35.74 53.38 13.23
N ALA A 154 35.59 52.97 14.49
CA ALA A 154 35.64 53.91 15.62
C ALA A 154 37.00 54.60 15.76
N ARG A 155 38.10 53.89 15.50
CA ARG A 155 39.45 54.52 15.46
C ARG A 155 39.59 55.49 14.30
N ARG A 156 39.01 55.19 13.14
CA ARG A 156 39.07 56.07 11.96
C ARG A 156 38.26 57.35 12.18
N THR A 157 37.10 57.29 12.78
CA THR A 157 36.30 58.49 13.13
C THR A 157 36.97 59.34 14.18
N LYS A 158 37.64 58.75 15.17
CA LYS A 158 38.38 59.46 16.19
C LYS A 158 39.60 60.19 15.63
N ASN A 159 40.26 59.69 14.59
CA ASN A 159 41.37 60.32 13.89
C ASN A 159 40.92 61.46 12.94
N GLN A 160 39.67 61.45 12.47
CA GLN A 160 39.13 62.53 11.64
C GLN A 160 38.69 63.76 12.43
N SER A 161 38.50 63.63 13.75
CA SER A 161 38.07 64.72 14.62
C SER A 161 39.23 65.61 15.20
N ARG A 162 40.46 65.46 14.71
CA ARG A 162 41.56 66.36 15.10
C ARG A 162 41.33 67.70 14.49
N PRO A 163 41.28 68.81 15.29
CA PRO A 163 41.12 70.11 14.76
C PRO A 163 42.34 70.47 13.92
N ARG A 164 42.10 71.09 12.75
CA ARG A 164 43.18 71.65 11.91
C ARG A 164 43.88 72.75 12.70
N ILE A 165 45.16 72.54 12.96
CA ILE A 165 45.98 73.58 13.51
C ILE A 165 46.25 74.61 12.34
N GLY A 166 45.46 75.68 12.34
CA GLY A 166 45.66 76.79 11.38
C GLY A 166 46.66 77.80 11.95
N TYR A 167 47.69 78.08 11.17
CA TYR A 167 48.48 79.26 11.44
C TYR A 167 47.62 80.48 11.10
N VAL A 168 47.35 81.31 12.09
CA VAL A 168 46.82 82.70 11.87
C VAL A 168 48.01 83.58 11.61
N LYS A 169 48.02 84.25 10.44
CA LYS A 169 48.84 85.40 10.17
C LYS A 169 48.14 86.64 10.66
#